data_b0a5f18db0e48d47efdc93dd34f1c865
#
_entry.id   b0a5f18db0e48d47efdc93dd34f1c865
#
_cell.length_a   1.000
_cell.length_b   1.000
_cell.length_c   1.000
_cell.angle_alpha   90.00
_cell.angle_beta   90.00
_cell.angle_gamma   90.00
#
_symmetry.space_group_name_H-M   'P 1'
#
loop_
_entity.id
_entity.type
_entity.pdbx_description
1 polymer ?
#
loop_
_entity_poly.entity_id
_entity_poly.type
_entity_poly.pdbx_seq_one_letter_code
_entity_poly.pdbx_strand_id
1 'polypeptide(L)'
;MIPGVDRRNVVNLWSSGDLQGADDALERAIERWPNEPHIWSLRLAYLTYSGRPSEALQMLRDGSERPPELASEFVAAAQTTAEAIAGHRDAASAMTTNLVYLKTDASKALQVAQSCAALGRHSPALAILHGYFFGEGEWARLAPPGGDADRITLPLFEPPMHTLWNQPSFDELLERIGLGAYWRRSGTLPDYRRGA
;
A
#
# COMPACT_ATOMS: atom_id res chain seq x y z
N MET A 1 10.92 -21.16 -8.24
CA MET A 1 10.61 -20.09 -7.27
C MET A 1 9.76 -19.07 -8.02
N ILE A 2 8.78 -18.47 -7.38
CA ILE A 2 7.82 -17.56 -8.03
C ILE A 2 8.02 -16.14 -7.46
N PRO A 3 7.84 -15.06 -8.25
CA PRO A 3 8.05 -13.67 -7.82
C PRO A 3 7.30 -13.30 -6.53
N GLY A 4 6.14 -13.88 -6.31
CA GLY A 4 5.33 -13.63 -5.11
C GLY A 4 5.96 -14.05 -3.78
N VAL A 5 6.90 -15.00 -3.77
CA VAL A 5 7.65 -15.40 -2.55
C VAL A 5 8.68 -14.34 -2.21
N ASP A 6 9.45 -13.85 -3.20
CA ASP A 6 10.45 -12.82 -3.01
C ASP A 6 9.78 -11.50 -2.57
N ARG A 7 8.65 -11.12 -3.22
CA ARG A 7 7.84 -9.97 -2.81
C ARG A 7 7.41 -10.06 -1.33
N ARG A 8 6.89 -11.20 -0.91
CA ARG A 8 6.43 -11.40 0.47
C ARG A 8 7.56 -11.27 1.48
N ASN A 9 8.75 -11.78 1.15
CA ASN A 9 9.93 -11.67 2.02
C ASN A 9 10.32 -10.19 2.22
N VAL A 10 10.40 -9.40 1.15
CA VAL A 10 10.69 -7.96 1.24
C VAL A 10 9.66 -7.24 2.10
N VAL A 11 8.36 -7.49 1.88
CA VAL A 11 7.28 -6.85 2.64
C VAL A 11 7.35 -7.22 4.13
N ASN A 12 7.66 -8.47 4.47
CA ASN A 12 7.78 -8.89 5.86
C ASN A 12 8.95 -8.18 6.57
N LEU A 13 10.13 -8.12 5.95
CA LEU A 13 11.29 -7.42 6.50
C LEU A 13 11.01 -5.93 6.66
N TRP A 14 10.42 -5.31 5.65
CA TRP A 14 10.01 -3.91 5.70
C TRP A 14 9.01 -3.63 6.83
N SER A 15 7.98 -4.46 6.96
CA SER A 15 6.95 -4.32 8.01
C SER A 15 7.50 -4.56 9.42
N SER A 16 8.55 -5.35 9.57
CA SER A 16 9.24 -5.55 10.85
C SER A 16 10.26 -4.46 11.19
N GLY A 17 10.48 -3.50 10.28
CA GLY A 17 11.48 -2.43 10.45
C GLY A 17 12.91 -2.83 10.11
N ASP A 18 13.14 -4.04 9.63
CA ASP A 18 14.45 -4.47 9.11
C ASP A 18 14.67 -3.93 7.70
N LEU A 19 15.00 -2.62 7.62
CA LEU A 19 15.18 -1.95 6.34
C LEU A 19 16.39 -2.46 5.57
N GLN A 20 17.48 -2.83 6.27
CA GLN A 20 18.66 -3.39 5.61
C GLN A 20 18.35 -4.77 5.01
N GLY A 21 17.70 -5.63 5.77
CA GLY A 21 17.26 -6.94 5.27
C GLY A 21 16.27 -6.81 4.10
N ALA A 22 15.39 -5.79 4.12
CA ALA A 22 14.47 -5.50 3.04
C ALA A 22 15.19 -5.02 1.76
N ASP A 23 16.20 -4.13 1.89
CA ASP A 23 17.06 -3.70 0.77
C ASP A 23 17.76 -4.91 0.14
N ASP A 24 18.45 -5.73 0.92
CA ASP A 24 19.16 -6.92 0.44
C ASP A 24 18.22 -7.94 -0.25
N ALA A 25 17.01 -8.11 0.31
CA ALA A 25 16.01 -9.01 -0.27
C ALA A 25 15.45 -8.46 -1.58
N LEU A 26 15.28 -7.14 -1.66
CA LEU A 26 14.78 -6.45 -2.86
C LEU A 26 15.80 -6.50 -4.00
N GLU A 27 17.09 -6.27 -3.71
CA GLU A 27 18.16 -6.39 -4.70
C GLU A 27 18.19 -7.81 -5.30
N ARG A 28 18.16 -8.85 -4.45
CA ARG A 28 18.08 -10.23 -4.95
C ARG A 28 16.83 -10.52 -5.77
N ALA A 29 15.71 -9.89 -5.43
CA ALA A 29 14.48 -10.05 -6.19
C ALA A 29 14.59 -9.39 -7.58
N ILE A 30 15.20 -8.20 -7.67
CA ILE A 30 15.43 -7.47 -8.93
C ILE A 30 16.41 -8.26 -9.84
N GLU A 31 17.51 -8.75 -9.30
CA GLU A 31 18.47 -9.57 -10.05
C GLU A 31 17.80 -10.82 -10.65
N ARG A 32 16.90 -11.45 -9.90
CA ARG A 32 16.19 -12.66 -10.33
C ARG A 32 15.04 -12.38 -11.30
N TRP A 33 14.40 -11.24 -11.16
CA TRP A 33 13.16 -10.86 -11.87
C TRP A 33 13.24 -9.42 -12.40
N PRO A 34 14.19 -9.08 -13.28
CA PRO A 34 14.50 -7.70 -13.65
C PRO A 34 13.35 -6.96 -14.35
N ASN A 35 12.46 -7.69 -15.03
CA ASN A 35 11.32 -7.10 -15.77
C ASN A 35 9.95 -7.42 -15.16
N GLU A 36 9.91 -7.89 -13.90
CA GLU A 36 8.67 -8.27 -13.26
C GLU A 36 7.92 -7.04 -12.72
N PRO A 37 6.70 -6.74 -13.23
CA PRO A 37 5.97 -5.53 -12.84
C PRO A 37 5.69 -5.43 -11.33
N HIS A 38 5.45 -6.56 -10.66
CA HIS A 38 5.20 -6.58 -9.22
C HIS A 38 6.45 -6.28 -8.38
N ILE A 39 7.64 -6.73 -8.84
CA ILE A 39 8.92 -6.42 -8.17
C ILE A 39 9.28 -4.95 -8.39
N TRP A 40 9.12 -4.46 -9.62
CA TRP A 40 9.34 -3.05 -9.92
C TRP A 40 8.42 -2.13 -9.10
N SER A 41 7.13 -2.45 -9.03
CA SER A 41 6.14 -1.69 -8.25
C SER A 41 6.42 -1.76 -6.75
N LEU A 42 6.90 -2.91 -6.25
CA LEU A 42 7.32 -3.07 -4.86
C LEU A 42 8.52 -2.17 -4.54
N ARG A 43 9.55 -2.16 -5.41
CA ARG A 43 10.72 -1.28 -5.23
C ARG A 43 10.29 0.18 -5.15
N LEU A 44 9.41 0.60 -6.06
CA LEU A 44 8.90 1.96 -6.08
C LEU A 44 8.15 2.31 -4.79
N ALA A 45 7.26 1.45 -4.31
CA ALA A 45 6.52 1.62 -3.07
C ALA A 45 7.46 1.64 -1.86
N TYR A 46 8.37 0.69 -1.77
CA TYR A 46 9.36 0.61 -0.70
C TYR A 46 10.19 1.89 -0.60
N LEU A 47 10.78 2.36 -1.69
CA LEU A 47 11.55 3.61 -1.72
C LEU A 47 10.68 4.82 -1.30
N THR A 48 9.46 4.90 -1.83
CA THR A 48 8.54 6.02 -1.55
C THR A 48 8.22 6.11 -0.05
N TYR A 49 7.91 4.98 0.58
CA TYR A 49 7.36 4.97 1.94
C TYR A 49 8.38 4.66 3.05
N SER A 50 9.62 4.29 2.71
CA SER A 50 10.72 4.10 3.67
C SER A 50 11.64 5.32 3.85
N GLY A 51 11.15 6.52 3.48
CA GLY A 51 11.91 7.76 3.64
C GLY A 51 12.88 8.07 2.50
N ARG A 52 12.78 7.38 1.37
CA ARG A 52 13.65 7.53 0.18
C ARG A 52 12.87 7.97 -1.08
N PRO A 53 11.92 8.95 -0.98
CA PRO A 53 11.07 9.33 -2.10
C PRO A 53 11.86 9.94 -3.26
N SER A 54 13.03 10.55 -3.00
CA SER A 54 13.90 11.09 -4.07
C SER A 54 14.46 10.00 -4.98
N GLU A 55 14.78 8.82 -4.44
CA GLU A 55 15.23 7.66 -5.21
C GLU A 55 14.08 7.06 -6.01
N ALA A 56 12.88 6.99 -5.44
CA ALA A 56 11.67 6.61 -6.15
C ALA A 56 11.41 7.53 -7.37
N LEU A 57 11.55 8.85 -7.18
CA LEU A 57 11.41 9.83 -8.27
C LEU A 57 12.51 9.69 -9.33
N GLN A 58 13.73 9.35 -8.94
CA GLN A 58 14.80 9.06 -9.89
C GLN A 58 14.49 7.83 -10.72
N MET A 59 14.04 6.73 -10.10
CA MET A 59 13.62 5.51 -10.77
C MET A 59 12.48 5.77 -11.77
N LEU A 60 11.52 6.62 -11.42
CA LEU A 60 10.43 7.02 -12.30
C LEU A 60 10.88 7.84 -13.51
N ARG A 61 11.86 8.74 -13.33
CA ARG A 61 12.43 9.58 -14.40
C ARG A 61 13.30 8.79 -15.37
N ASP A 62 14.13 7.89 -14.84
CA ASP A 62 14.99 7.05 -15.67
C ASP A 62 14.12 6.19 -16.61
N GLY A 63 13.14 5.50 -16.08
CA GLY A 63 12.19 4.73 -16.87
C GLY A 63 12.77 3.56 -17.66
N SER A 64 14.11 3.38 -17.71
CA SER A 64 14.79 2.36 -18.51
C SER A 64 14.44 0.93 -18.07
N GLU A 65 14.23 0.73 -16.76
CA GLU A 65 13.85 -0.54 -16.17
C GLU A 65 12.34 -0.69 -15.96
N ARG A 66 11.55 0.27 -16.47
CA ARG A 66 10.10 0.25 -16.27
C ARG A 66 9.45 -0.81 -17.16
N PRO A 67 8.73 -1.79 -16.57
CA PRO A 67 7.96 -2.74 -17.35
C PRO A 67 6.91 -2.03 -18.22
N PRO A 68 6.83 -2.35 -19.52
CA PRO A 68 5.93 -1.68 -20.47
C PRO A 68 4.44 -1.94 -20.18
N GLU A 69 4.12 -2.99 -19.41
CA GLU A 69 2.75 -3.37 -19.04
C GLU A 69 2.14 -2.46 -17.95
N LEU A 70 2.95 -1.62 -17.30
CA LEU A 70 2.47 -0.73 -16.26
C LEU A 70 1.62 0.39 -16.86
N ALA A 71 0.38 0.49 -16.39
CA ALA A 71 -0.54 1.54 -16.81
C ALA A 71 0.01 2.94 -16.51
N SER A 72 -0.19 3.88 -17.43
CA SER A 72 0.23 5.28 -17.27
C SER A 72 -0.39 5.95 -16.05
N GLU A 73 -1.63 5.59 -15.72
CA GLU A 73 -2.36 6.09 -14.57
C GLU A 73 -1.73 5.63 -13.24
N PHE A 74 -1.23 4.38 -13.19
CA PHE A 74 -0.46 3.89 -12.05
C PHE A 74 0.83 4.70 -11.88
N VAL A 75 1.58 4.90 -12.95
CA VAL A 75 2.83 5.66 -12.91
C VAL A 75 2.59 7.09 -12.47
N ALA A 76 1.55 7.75 -12.97
CA ALA A 76 1.16 9.11 -12.58
C ALA A 76 0.76 9.19 -11.10
N ALA A 77 -0.03 8.24 -10.60
CA ALA A 77 -0.43 8.18 -9.20
C ALA A 77 0.79 7.97 -8.28
N ALA A 78 1.68 7.05 -8.63
CA ALA A 78 2.90 6.77 -7.86
C ALA A 78 3.84 7.98 -7.86
N GLN A 79 4.03 8.63 -9.01
CA GLN A 79 4.88 9.83 -9.12
C GLN A 79 4.34 10.98 -8.24
N THR A 80 3.05 11.30 -8.35
CA THR A 80 2.47 12.39 -7.55
C THR A 80 2.51 12.09 -6.05
N THR A 81 2.39 10.82 -5.65
CA THR A 81 2.52 10.39 -4.27
C THR A 81 3.97 10.58 -3.79
N ALA A 82 4.96 10.12 -4.55
CA ALA A 82 6.38 10.30 -4.20
C ALA A 82 6.78 11.79 -4.14
N GLU A 83 6.28 12.61 -5.08
CA GLU A 83 6.49 14.06 -5.07
C GLU A 83 5.91 14.71 -3.80
N ALA A 84 4.71 14.28 -3.38
CA ALA A 84 4.07 14.84 -2.18
C ALA A 84 4.79 14.43 -0.90
N ILE A 85 5.24 13.17 -0.79
CA ILE A 85 6.04 12.69 0.35
C ILE A 85 7.41 13.39 0.40
N ALA A 86 8.01 13.69 -0.76
CA ALA A 86 9.24 14.47 -0.86
C ALA A 86 9.05 15.98 -0.58
N GLY A 87 7.83 16.46 -0.38
CA GLY A 87 7.53 17.89 -0.17
C GLY A 87 7.52 18.74 -1.45
N HIS A 88 7.53 18.12 -2.64
CA HIS A 88 7.54 18.82 -3.93
C HIS A 88 6.13 19.09 -4.48
N ARG A 89 5.11 18.53 -3.87
CA ARG A 89 3.69 18.66 -4.26
C ARG A 89 2.81 18.67 -3.00
N ASP A 90 1.67 19.31 -3.07
CA ASP A 90 0.68 19.22 -1.99
C ASP A 90 -0.03 17.85 -2.00
N ALA A 91 -0.35 17.36 -0.79
CA ALA A 91 -0.96 16.05 -0.60
C ALA A 91 -2.39 15.95 -1.17
N ALA A 92 -3.12 17.07 -1.31
CA ALA A 92 -4.48 17.05 -1.87
C ALA A 92 -4.45 16.83 -3.38
N SER A 93 -3.52 17.46 -4.10
CA SER A 93 -3.29 17.21 -5.53
C SER A 93 -2.88 15.75 -5.78
N ALA A 94 -1.95 15.21 -5.00
CA ALA A 94 -1.53 13.82 -5.12
C ALA A 94 -2.70 12.85 -4.84
N MET A 95 -3.49 13.10 -3.82
CA MET A 95 -4.70 12.33 -3.52
C MET A 95 -5.67 12.36 -4.70
N THR A 96 -5.91 13.53 -5.32
CA THR A 96 -6.82 13.64 -6.46
C THR A 96 -6.39 12.72 -7.62
N THR A 97 -5.09 12.67 -7.94
CA THR A 97 -4.56 11.77 -8.97
C THR A 97 -4.78 10.30 -8.61
N ASN A 98 -4.53 9.93 -7.35
CA ASN A 98 -4.78 8.57 -6.86
C ASN A 98 -6.27 8.18 -6.95
N LEU A 99 -7.19 9.09 -6.63
CA LEU A 99 -8.65 8.83 -6.74
C LEU A 99 -9.10 8.73 -8.21
N VAL A 100 -8.48 9.46 -9.13
CA VAL A 100 -8.72 9.29 -10.58
C VAL A 100 -8.27 7.89 -11.00
N TYR A 101 -7.07 7.46 -10.60
CA TYR A 101 -6.57 6.11 -10.87
C TYR A 101 -7.50 5.03 -10.31
N LEU A 102 -8.00 5.18 -9.09
CA LEU A 102 -8.97 4.23 -8.50
C LEU A 102 -10.27 4.12 -9.30
N LYS A 103 -10.68 5.19 -9.98
CA LYS A 103 -11.89 5.16 -10.84
C LYS A 103 -11.69 4.30 -12.10
N THR A 104 -10.45 4.15 -12.57
CA THR A 104 -10.13 3.33 -13.76
C THR A 104 -9.91 1.87 -13.42
N ASP A 105 -9.45 1.56 -12.18
CA ASP A 105 -9.15 0.20 -11.76
C ASP A 105 -9.51 -0.04 -10.28
N ALA A 106 -10.68 -0.61 -10.04
CA ALA A 106 -11.18 -0.93 -8.69
C ALA A 106 -10.29 -1.93 -7.93
N SER A 107 -9.50 -2.76 -8.63
CA SER A 107 -8.58 -3.72 -8.01
C SER A 107 -7.46 -3.03 -7.21
N LYS A 108 -7.26 -1.73 -7.40
CA LYS A 108 -6.24 -0.91 -6.73
C LYS A 108 -6.72 -0.25 -5.44
N ALA A 109 -7.90 -0.61 -4.95
CA ALA A 109 -8.50 0.00 -3.77
C ALA A 109 -7.54 0.07 -2.57
N LEU A 110 -6.92 -1.05 -2.20
CA LEU A 110 -6.01 -1.11 -1.06
C LEU A 110 -4.73 -0.29 -1.29
N GLN A 111 -4.18 -0.30 -2.50
CA GLN A 111 -3.01 0.50 -2.87
C GLN A 111 -3.31 2.01 -2.77
N VAL A 112 -4.47 2.44 -3.27
CA VAL A 112 -4.86 3.85 -3.20
C VAL A 112 -5.19 4.26 -1.76
N ALA A 113 -5.82 3.39 -0.95
CA ALA A 113 -6.01 3.63 0.48
C ALA A 113 -4.67 3.82 1.21
N GLN A 114 -3.65 3.00 0.90
CA GLN A 114 -2.29 3.14 1.41
C GLN A 114 -1.67 4.50 1.02
N SER A 115 -1.79 4.89 -0.24
CA SER A 115 -1.29 6.21 -0.69
C SER A 115 -1.98 7.35 0.06
N CYS A 116 -3.30 7.30 0.22
CA CYS A 116 -4.04 8.30 0.99
C CYS A 116 -3.62 8.34 2.46
N ALA A 117 -3.43 7.18 3.10
CA ALA A 117 -2.97 7.08 4.48
C ALA A 117 -1.57 7.71 4.64
N ALA A 118 -0.61 7.31 3.81
CA ALA A 118 0.76 7.83 3.83
C ALA A 118 0.83 9.35 3.61
N LEU A 119 -0.12 9.90 2.84
CA LEU A 119 -0.28 11.36 2.63
C LEU A 119 -1.01 12.07 3.80
N GLY A 120 -1.34 11.37 4.89
CA GLY A 120 -2.10 11.90 6.01
C GLY A 120 -3.57 12.19 5.67
N ARG A 121 -4.09 11.63 4.58
CA ARG A 121 -5.47 11.80 4.13
C ARG A 121 -6.34 10.65 4.66
N HIS A 122 -6.53 10.63 5.99
CA HIS A 122 -7.15 9.51 6.71
C HIS A 122 -8.62 9.29 6.30
N SER A 123 -9.43 10.36 6.20
CA SER A 123 -10.85 10.22 5.83
C SER A 123 -11.06 9.60 4.45
N PRO A 124 -10.37 10.01 3.37
CA PRO A 124 -10.43 9.32 2.09
C PRO A 124 -9.93 7.87 2.14
N ALA A 125 -8.84 7.59 2.88
CA ALA A 125 -8.34 6.24 3.04
C ALA A 125 -9.41 5.32 3.67
N LEU A 126 -10.01 5.76 4.77
CA LEU A 126 -11.08 5.02 5.46
C LEU A 126 -12.32 4.85 4.59
N ALA A 127 -12.73 5.88 3.83
CA ALA A 127 -13.86 5.78 2.92
C ALA A 127 -13.64 4.69 1.84
N ILE A 128 -12.43 4.61 1.28
CA ILE A 128 -12.06 3.55 0.33
C ILE A 128 -12.10 2.18 1.00
N LEU A 129 -11.55 2.05 2.22
CA LEU A 129 -11.56 0.81 2.98
C LEU A 129 -12.99 0.35 3.32
N HIS A 130 -13.88 1.26 3.72
CA HIS A 130 -15.30 0.95 3.94
C HIS A 130 -15.98 0.47 2.66
N GLY A 131 -15.69 1.09 1.52
CA GLY A 131 -16.15 0.63 0.22
C GLY A 131 -15.68 -0.78 -0.10
N TYR A 132 -14.38 -1.04 0.09
CA TYR A 132 -13.76 -2.33 -0.20
C TYR A 132 -14.25 -3.46 0.73
N PHE A 133 -14.27 -3.22 2.05
CA PHE A 133 -14.63 -4.26 3.02
C PHE A 133 -16.15 -4.45 3.20
N PHE A 134 -16.96 -3.41 3.00
CA PHE A 134 -18.38 -3.48 3.36
C PHE A 134 -19.33 -3.13 2.22
N GLY A 135 -18.82 -2.64 1.09
CA GLY A 135 -19.67 -2.17 0.00
C GLY A 135 -20.48 -0.92 0.37
N GLU A 136 -19.90 -0.03 1.18
CA GLU A 136 -20.59 1.14 1.73
C GLU A 136 -20.02 2.46 1.18
N GLY A 137 -20.86 3.52 1.23
CA GLY A 137 -20.47 4.88 0.91
C GLY A 137 -20.21 5.13 -0.58
N GLU A 138 -19.46 6.18 -0.87
CA GLU A 138 -19.10 6.61 -2.23
C GLU A 138 -18.39 5.50 -3.02
N TRP A 139 -17.65 4.65 -2.31
CA TRP A 139 -16.81 3.61 -2.90
C TRP A 139 -17.40 2.19 -2.80
N ALA A 140 -18.71 2.07 -2.59
CA ALA A 140 -19.40 0.77 -2.44
C ALA A 140 -19.10 -0.23 -3.56
N ARG A 141 -18.85 0.24 -4.79
CA ARG A 141 -18.48 -0.57 -5.97
C ARG A 141 -17.11 -1.26 -5.87
N LEU A 142 -16.28 -0.91 -4.87
CA LEU A 142 -14.96 -1.51 -4.69
C LEU A 142 -15.03 -2.87 -3.98
N ALA A 143 -16.18 -3.25 -3.43
CA ALA A 143 -16.35 -4.54 -2.79
C ALA A 143 -16.08 -5.68 -3.78
N PRO A 144 -15.20 -6.64 -3.45
CA PRO A 144 -14.92 -7.78 -4.31
C PRO A 144 -16.18 -8.61 -4.58
N PRO A 145 -16.37 -9.12 -5.81
CA PRO A 145 -17.57 -9.89 -6.17
C PRO A 145 -17.75 -11.18 -5.36
N GLY A 146 -16.65 -11.82 -4.93
CA GLY A 146 -16.66 -13.02 -4.07
C GLY A 146 -16.92 -12.73 -2.58
N GLY A 147 -17.23 -11.48 -2.22
CA GLY A 147 -17.53 -11.09 -0.84
C GLY A 147 -16.32 -11.25 0.10
N ASP A 148 -16.58 -11.74 1.32
CA ASP A 148 -15.56 -11.84 2.37
C ASP A 148 -14.38 -12.76 2.01
N ALA A 149 -14.63 -13.79 1.19
CA ALA A 149 -13.59 -14.75 0.80
C ALA A 149 -12.48 -14.13 -0.09
N ASP A 150 -12.81 -13.08 -0.84
CA ASP A 150 -11.87 -12.42 -1.74
C ASP A 150 -11.17 -11.20 -1.10
N ARG A 151 -11.55 -10.85 0.14
CA ARG A 151 -11.00 -9.70 0.84
C ARG A 151 -9.65 -10.04 1.49
N ILE A 152 -8.64 -9.23 1.21
CA ILE A 152 -7.31 -9.39 1.81
C ILE A 152 -7.08 -8.29 2.86
N THR A 153 -6.54 -8.68 4.01
CA THR A 153 -6.31 -7.76 5.14
C THR A 153 -4.84 -7.40 5.32
N LEU A 154 -3.91 -8.15 4.73
CA LEU A 154 -2.47 -7.92 4.88
C LEU A 154 -2.05 -6.47 4.58
N PRO A 155 -2.54 -5.79 3.51
CA PRO A 155 -2.15 -4.42 3.20
C PRO A 155 -2.53 -3.38 4.27
N LEU A 156 -3.45 -3.70 5.19
CA LEU A 156 -3.80 -2.83 6.32
C LEU A 156 -2.64 -2.65 7.31
N PHE A 157 -1.72 -3.62 7.32
CA PHE A 157 -0.60 -3.69 8.28
C PHE A 157 0.75 -3.44 7.62
N GLU A 158 0.77 -3.04 6.37
CA GLU A 158 1.99 -2.60 5.68
C GLU A 158 2.34 -1.15 6.07
N PRO A 159 3.63 -0.77 6.06
CA PRO A 159 4.11 0.53 6.55
C PRO A 159 3.39 1.78 6.02
N PRO A 160 2.90 1.86 4.77
CA PRO A 160 2.15 3.03 4.32
C PRO A 160 0.89 3.35 5.13
N MET A 161 0.34 2.35 5.85
CA MET A 161 -0.87 2.52 6.67
C MET A 161 -0.59 2.98 8.10
N HIS A 162 0.69 3.11 8.52
CA HIS A 162 1.06 3.35 9.92
C HIS A 162 0.38 4.60 10.52
N THR A 163 0.11 5.62 9.72
CA THR A 163 -0.56 6.85 10.16
C THR A 163 -2.01 6.62 10.61
N LEU A 164 -2.63 5.50 10.15
CA LEU A 164 -3.98 5.11 10.56
C LEU A 164 -4.01 4.24 11.83
N TRP A 165 -2.93 3.56 12.19
CA TRP A 165 -2.93 2.54 13.24
C TRP A 165 -3.36 3.06 14.62
N ASN A 166 -3.18 4.36 14.89
CA ASN A 166 -3.59 5.01 16.13
C ASN A 166 -4.90 5.80 16.01
N GLN A 167 -5.65 5.63 14.90
CA GLN A 167 -6.93 6.31 14.70
C GLN A 167 -8.08 5.44 15.23
N PRO A 168 -8.99 5.97 16.08
CA PRO A 168 -10.14 5.20 16.58
C PRO A 168 -11.00 4.60 15.47
N SER A 169 -11.18 5.31 14.36
CA SER A 169 -11.92 4.84 13.18
C SER A 169 -11.26 3.66 12.47
N PHE A 170 -9.94 3.49 12.60
CA PHE A 170 -9.25 2.30 12.11
C PHE A 170 -9.52 1.10 13.03
N ASP A 171 -9.56 1.30 14.34
CA ASP A 171 -9.96 0.24 15.28
C ASP A 171 -11.39 -0.22 15.04
N GLU A 172 -12.32 0.72 14.77
CA GLU A 172 -13.70 0.38 14.39
C GLU A 172 -13.77 -0.44 13.11
N LEU A 173 -12.96 -0.10 12.09
CA LEU A 173 -12.82 -0.88 10.87
C LEU A 173 -12.37 -2.32 11.18
N LEU A 174 -11.32 -2.49 11.99
CA LEU A 174 -10.77 -3.80 12.35
C LEU A 174 -11.76 -4.64 13.18
N GLU A 175 -12.55 -4.02 14.07
CA GLU A 175 -13.64 -4.69 14.78
C GLU A 175 -14.71 -5.20 13.81
N ARG A 176 -15.13 -4.38 12.86
CA ARG A 176 -16.16 -4.74 11.87
C ARG A 176 -15.68 -5.85 10.91
N ILE A 177 -14.39 -5.89 10.56
CA ILE A 177 -13.79 -6.99 9.77
C ILE A 177 -13.74 -8.29 10.59
N GLY A 178 -13.81 -8.21 11.93
CA GLY A 178 -13.73 -9.35 12.84
C GLY A 178 -12.33 -9.63 13.37
N LEU A 179 -11.32 -8.85 12.98
CA LEU A 179 -9.93 -9.02 13.46
C LEU A 179 -9.79 -8.70 14.95
N GLY A 180 -10.45 -7.66 15.46
CA GLY A 180 -10.47 -7.35 16.89
C GLY A 180 -11.03 -8.50 17.72
N ALA A 181 -12.14 -9.09 17.30
CA ALA A 181 -12.72 -10.26 17.95
C ALA A 181 -11.80 -11.49 17.88
N TYR A 182 -11.08 -11.68 16.77
CA TYR A 182 -10.08 -12.75 16.60
C TYR A 182 -8.94 -12.60 17.62
N TRP A 183 -8.32 -11.41 17.75
CA TRP A 183 -7.22 -11.16 18.67
C TRP A 183 -7.63 -11.34 20.14
N ARG A 184 -8.80 -10.86 20.51
CA ARG A 184 -9.32 -11.09 21.88
C ARG A 184 -9.49 -12.58 22.21
N ARG A 185 -10.01 -13.38 21.26
CA ARG A 185 -10.19 -14.82 21.44
C ARG A 185 -8.89 -15.60 21.48
N SER A 186 -7.91 -15.22 20.65
CA SER A 186 -6.61 -15.88 20.58
C SER A 186 -5.65 -15.47 21.69
N GLY A 187 -5.96 -14.38 22.44
CA GLY A 187 -5.05 -13.81 23.44
C GLY A 187 -3.77 -13.20 22.81
N THR A 188 -3.78 -12.94 21.51
CA THR A 188 -2.62 -12.38 20.80
C THR A 188 -2.84 -10.88 20.52
N LEU A 189 -1.76 -10.11 20.60
CA LEU A 189 -1.75 -8.73 20.09
C LEU A 189 -1.28 -8.72 18.64
N PRO A 190 -1.85 -7.85 17.80
CA PRO A 190 -1.34 -7.65 16.44
C PRO A 190 0.09 -7.11 16.46
N ASP A 191 0.91 -7.51 15.48
CA ASP A 191 2.33 -7.19 15.46
C ASP A 191 2.60 -5.68 15.45
N TYR A 192 1.79 -4.90 14.73
CA TYR A 192 1.91 -3.44 14.68
C TYR A 192 1.69 -2.74 16.03
N ARG A 193 1.16 -3.43 17.03
CA ARG A 193 0.97 -2.92 18.42
C ARG A 193 1.98 -3.48 19.41
N ARG A 194 2.87 -4.40 19.01
CA ARG A 194 3.85 -5.02 19.93
C ARG A 194 5.08 -4.16 20.18
N GLY A 195 5.30 -3.13 19.38
CA GLY A 195 6.45 -2.21 19.47
C GLY A 195 6.09 -0.76 19.81
N ALA A 196 4.84 -0.50 20.22
CA ALA A 196 4.37 0.84 20.59
C ALA A 196 4.55 1.12 22.07
#